data_51cfe9b93bd4acf5e0218d237806c0a5
#
_entry.id   51cfe9b93bd4acf5e0218d237806c0a5
#
_cell.length_a   1.000
_cell.length_b   1.000
_cell.length_c   1.000
_cell.angle_alpha   90.00
_cell.angle_beta   90.00
_cell.angle_gamma   90.00
#
_symmetry.space_group_name_H-M   'P 1'
#
loop_
_entity.id
_entity.type
_entity.pdbx_description
1 polymer ?
#
loop_
_entity_poly.entity_id
_entity_poly.type
_entity_poly.pdbx_seq_one_letter_code
_entity_poly.pdbx_strand_id
1 'polypeptide(L)'
;PANEYTEGLPVAPGTVAWAALDTEHENCNINLTGISENNYNEYMELLNQEGFSVIENVSEEIGGENYVSIGTILSNNEKWLSISYIPDSLTIYISFDNN
;
A
#
# COMPACT_ATOMS: atom_id res chain seq x y z
N PRO A 1 -6.19 -10.84 -5.59
CA PRO A 1 -6.98 -10.89 -6.81
C PRO A 1 -6.45 -9.96 -7.89
N ALA A 2 -6.38 -10.45 -9.10
CA ALA A 2 -5.88 -9.68 -10.22
C ALA A 2 -7.02 -8.85 -10.85
N ASN A 3 -6.80 -7.56 -11.00
CA ASN A 3 -7.74 -6.66 -11.66
C ASN A 3 -6.96 -5.47 -12.23
N GLU A 4 -7.65 -4.54 -12.86
CA GLU A 4 -6.98 -3.38 -13.46
C GLU A 4 -6.28 -2.49 -12.44
N TYR A 5 -6.71 -2.50 -11.17
CA TYR A 5 -6.07 -1.70 -10.13
C TYR A 5 -4.76 -2.33 -9.68
N THR A 6 -4.72 -3.66 -9.60
CA THR A 6 -3.52 -4.36 -9.14
C THR A 6 -2.52 -4.66 -10.26
N GLU A 7 -2.93 -4.46 -11.51
CA GLU A 7 -2.05 -4.69 -12.65
C GLU A 7 -0.79 -3.81 -12.56
N GLY A 8 0.36 -4.41 -12.73
CA GLY A 8 1.63 -3.71 -12.65
C GLY A 8 2.18 -3.55 -11.25
N LEU A 9 1.45 -3.98 -10.23
CA LEU A 9 1.95 -3.95 -8.86
C LEU A 9 2.71 -5.24 -8.56
N PRO A 10 3.83 -5.14 -7.83
CA PRO A 10 4.51 -6.35 -7.37
C PRO A 10 3.63 -7.09 -6.37
N VAL A 11 3.89 -8.37 -6.22
CA VAL A 11 3.17 -9.19 -5.25
C VAL A 11 3.59 -8.77 -3.84
N ALA A 12 2.62 -8.38 -3.02
CA ALA A 12 2.89 -7.99 -1.65
C ALA A 12 3.17 -9.23 -0.78
N PRO A 13 4.03 -9.09 0.22
CA PRO A 13 4.26 -10.18 1.17
C PRO A 13 3.05 -10.38 2.08
N GLY A 14 3.05 -11.48 2.83
CA GLY A 14 2.00 -11.73 3.80
C GLY A 14 0.78 -12.40 3.20
N THR A 15 -0.30 -12.39 3.96
CA THR A 15 -1.55 -13.06 3.61
C THR A 15 -2.65 -12.02 3.45
N VAL A 16 -3.41 -12.12 2.36
CA VAL A 16 -4.55 -11.21 2.16
C VAL A 16 -5.63 -11.54 3.19
N ALA A 17 -5.92 -10.57 4.06
CA ALA A 17 -6.99 -10.69 5.05
C ALA A 17 -8.34 -10.35 4.42
N TRP A 18 -8.36 -9.29 3.59
CA TRP A 18 -9.54 -8.94 2.82
C TRP A 18 -9.12 -8.04 1.65
N ALA A 19 -9.99 -8.00 0.66
CA ALA A 19 -9.82 -7.10 -0.48
C ALA A 19 -11.22 -6.62 -0.90
N ALA A 20 -11.32 -5.36 -1.30
CA ALA A 20 -12.56 -4.75 -1.72
C ALA A 20 -12.35 -3.94 -2.98
N LEU A 21 -13.14 -4.21 -4.00
CA LEU A 21 -13.13 -3.46 -5.25
C LEU A 21 -14.37 -2.57 -5.28
N ASP A 22 -14.16 -1.27 -5.37
CA ASP A 22 -15.24 -0.30 -5.44
C ASP A 22 -15.20 0.37 -6.83
N THR A 23 -15.96 -0.18 -7.77
CA THR A 23 -15.96 0.33 -9.13
C THR A 23 -16.70 1.65 -9.25
N GLU A 24 -17.63 1.92 -8.34
CA GLU A 24 -18.37 3.19 -8.34
C GLU A 24 -17.46 4.36 -7.98
N HIS A 25 -16.57 4.17 -7.01
CA HIS A 25 -15.63 5.20 -6.57
C HIS A 25 -14.24 5.01 -7.17
N GLU A 26 -14.09 4.04 -8.06
CA GLU A 26 -12.86 3.78 -8.80
C GLU A 26 -11.65 3.55 -7.91
N ASN A 27 -11.79 2.64 -6.94
CA ASN A 27 -10.69 2.26 -6.08
C ASN A 27 -10.71 0.78 -5.73
N CYS A 28 -9.57 0.31 -5.23
CA CYS A 28 -9.42 -1.05 -4.74
C CYS A 28 -8.63 -0.98 -3.44
N ASN A 29 -9.10 -1.69 -2.42
CA ASN A 29 -8.43 -1.75 -1.13
C ASN A 29 -8.03 -3.18 -0.82
N ILE A 30 -6.82 -3.35 -0.33
CA ILE A 30 -6.30 -4.68 0.03
C ILE A 30 -5.67 -4.57 1.41
N ASN A 31 -6.03 -5.49 2.30
CA ASN A 31 -5.41 -5.60 3.61
C ASN A 31 -4.67 -6.92 3.72
N LEU A 32 -3.43 -6.83 4.15
CA LEU A 32 -2.57 -8.00 4.34
C LEU A 32 -2.14 -8.09 5.80
N THR A 33 -1.99 -9.32 6.29
CA THR A 33 -1.47 -9.60 7.63
C THR A 33 -0.18 -10.38 7.54
N GLY A 34 0.53 -10.48 8.65
CA GLY A 34 1.82 -11.16 8.68
C GLY A 34 2.93 -10.33 8.06
N ILE A 35 2.85 -9.00 8.18
CA ILE A 35 3.80 -8.06 7.58
C ILE A 35 4.71 -7.49 8.65
N SER A 36 6.02 -7.68 8.50
CA SER A 36 6.99 -7.02 9.34
C SER A 36 7.39 -5.68 8.72
N GLU A 37 8.08 -4.85 9.49
CA GLU A 37 8.58 -3.58 8.97
C GLU A 37 9.57 -3.82 7.84
N ASN A 38 10.36 -4.87 7.93
CA ASN A 38 11.26 -5.27 6.84
C ASN A 38 10.48 -5.59 5.56
N ASN A 39 9.38 -6.31 5.70
CA ASN A 39 8.51 -6.63 4.54
C ASN A 39 7.97 -5.34 3.92
N TYR A 40 7.56 -4.38 4.75
CA TYR A 40 7.09 -3.10 4.27
C TYR A 40 8.18 -2.38 3.47
N ASN A 41 9.40 -2.31 4.02
CA ASN A 41 10.51 -1.64 3.36
C ASN A 41 10.87 -2.32 2.04
N GLU A 42 10.88 -3.64 2.00
CA GLU A 42 11.15 -4.41 0.78
C GLU A 42 10.08 -4.14 -0.28
N TYR A 43 8.82 -4.04 0.15
CA TYR A 43 7.74 -3.75 -0.78
C TYR A 43 7.85 -2.36 -1.37
N MET A 44 8.28 -1.38 -0.56
CA MET A 44 8.53 -0.02 -1.06
C MET A 44 9.61 -0.02 -2.14
N GLU A 45 10.66 -0.82 -1.96
CA GLU A 45 11.70 -0.95 -2.98
C GLU A 45 11.18 -1.55 -4.28
N LEU A 46 10.33 -2.59 -4.16
CA LEU A 46 9.73 -3.21 -5.33
C LEU A 46 8.85 -2.22 -6.09
N LEU A 47 8.07 -1.42 -5.36
CA LEU A 47 7.24 -0.38 -5.98
C LEU A 47 8.09 0.65 -6.70
N ASN A 48 9.20 1.04 -6.11
CA ASN A 48 10.12 1.98 -6.74
C ASN A 48 10.66 1.41 -8.06
N GLN A 49 10.99 0.13 -8.08
CA GLN A 49 11.47 -0.55 -9.28
C GLN A 49 10.40 -0.61 -10.38
N GLU A 50 9.12 -0.61 -9.97
CA GLU A 50 8.00 -0.61 -10.93
C GLU A 50 7.61 0.81 -11.38
N GLY A 51 8.37 1.82 -10.97
CA GLY A 51 8.15 3.18 -11.42
C GLY A 51 7.34 4.07 -10.50
N PHE A 52 7.01 3.58 -9.30
CA PHE A 52 6.29 4.40 -8.32
C PHE A 52 7.26 5.27 -7.54
N SER A 53 6.90 6.53 -7.40
CA SER A 53 7.67 7.48 -6.61
C SER A 53 6.89 7.90 -5.39
N VAL A 54 7.58 8.07 -4.26
CA VAL A 54 6.96 8.53 -3.02
C VAL A 54 6.62 10.01 -3.15
N ILE A 55 5.34 10.34 -2.95
CA ILE A 55 4.86 11.72 -2.96
C ILE A 55 4.88 12.27 -1.54
N GLU A 56 4.46 11.46 -0.57
CA GLU A 56 4.38 11.87 0.81
C GLU A 56 4.60 10.66 1.71
N ASN A 57 5.27 10.88 2.83
CA ASN A 57 5.53 9.83 3.80
C ASN A 57 5.37 10.40 5.21
N VAL A 58 4.53 9.76 6.01
CA VAL A 58 4.27 10.17 7.40
C VAL A 58 4.51 8.97 8.31
N SER A 59 5.27 9.18 9.38
CA SER A 59 5.56 8.14 10.36
C SER A 59 5.21 8.67 11.74
N GLU A 60 4.41 7.93 12.50
CA GLU A 60 3.98 8.32 13.85
C GLU A 60 4.05 7.16 14.82
N GLU A 61 4.38 7.45 16.07
CA GLU A 61 4.23 6.49 17.16
C GLU A 61 2.78 6.49 17.60
N ILE A 62 2.21 5.31 17.76
CA ILE A 62 0.80 5.19 18.14
C ILE A 62 0.68 4.94 19.63
N GLY A 63 0.06 5.92 20.31
CA GLY A 63 -0.58 5.76 21.62
C GLY A 63 0.24 5.17 22.75
N GLY A 64 1.53 5.44 22.85
CA GLY A 64 2.33 4.88 23.95
C GLY A 64 2.65 3.40 23.81
N GLU A 65 2.13 2.76 22.78
CA GLU A 65 2.52 1.39 22.40
C GLU A 65 3.83 1.51 21.67
N ASN A 66 4.75 0.67 21.81
CA ASN A 66 6.05 0.79 21.16
C ASN A 66 6.01 0.37 19.68
N TYR A 67 5.09 0.89 18.92
CA TYR A 67 5.07 0.64 17.50
C TYR A 67 4.77 1.91 16.70
N VAL A 68 5.10 1.87 15.43
CA VAL A 68 5.04 3.01 14.52
C VAL A 68 3.98 2.75 13.46
N SER A 69 3.18 3.77 13.17
CA SER A 69 2.27 3.77 12.02
C SER A 69 2.97 4.53 10.90
N ILE A 70 3.02 3.94 9.72
CA ILE A 70 3.64 4.57 8.56
C ILE A 70 2.60 4.70 7.45
N GLY A 71 2.44 5.92 6.94
CA GLY A 71 1.57 6.19 5.80
C GLY A 71 2.40 6.71 4.65
N THR A 72 2.25 6.14 3.47
CA THR A 72 3.03 6.53 2.30
C THR A 72 2.11 6.67 1.09
N ILE A 73 2.25 7.78 0.38
CA ILE A 73 1.51 8.01 -0.87
C ILE A 73 2.51 7.95 -2.02
N LEU A 74 2.22 7.12 -3.01
CA LEU A 74 3.08 6.93 -4.17
C LEU A 74 2.28 7.12 -5.46
N SER A 75 2.98 7.46 -6.53
CA SER A 75 2.38 7.62 -7.85
C SER A 75 3.36 7.17 -8.93
N ASN A 76 2.82 6.60 -10.00
CA ASN A 76 3.61 6.31 -11.21
C ASN A 76 3.04 7.07 -12.41
N ASN A 77 2.24 8.12 -12.16
CA ASN A 77 1.54 8.93 -13.15
C ASN A 77 0.31 8.24 -13.80
N GLU A 78 0.05 7.01 -13.45
CA GLU A 78 -1.16 6.29 -13.88
C GLU A 78 -1.99 5.90 -12.67
N LYS A 79 -1.33 5.51 -11.60
CA LYS A 79 -1.99 5.04 -10.37
C LYS A 79 -1.46 5.79 -9.16
N TRP A 80 -2.35 5.99 -8.21
CA TRP A 80 -2.03 6.48 -6.87
C TRP A 80 -2.17 5.35 -5.89
N LEU A 81 -1.19 5.21 -5.01
CA LEU A 81 -1.24 4.24 -3.93
C LEU A 81 -1.18 4.98 -2.61
N SER A 82 -2.07 4.64 -1.70
CA SER A 82 -1.97 5.07 -0.32
C SER A 82 -1.75 3.81 0.50
N ILE A 83 -0.59 3.70 1.12
CA ILE A 83 -0.20 2.50 1.83
C ILE A 83 -0.03 2.83 3.30
N SER A 84 -0.73 2.09 4.15
CA SER A 84 -0.67 2.26 5.61
C SER A 84 -0.11 1.00 6.23
N TYR A 85 0.91 1.16 7.07
CA TYR A 85 1.51 0.06 7.79
C TYR A 85 1.42 0.30 9.29
N ILE A 86 0.93 -0.70 10.01
CA ILE A 86 1.13 -0.85 11.44
C ILE A 86 1.67 -2.26 11.63
N PRO A 87 2.33 -2.56 12.78
CA PRO A 87 2.89 -3.90 12.95
C PRO A 87 1.90 -4.99 12.63
N ASP A 88 2.34 -5.92 11.79
CA ASP A 88 1.61 -7.10 11.32
C ASP A 88 0.48 -6.81 10.31
N SER A 89 0.23 -5.55 9.95
CA SER A 89 -0.88 -5.22 9.03
C SER A 89 -0.47 -4.16 8.01
N LEU A 90 -0.79 -4.42 6.75
CA LEU A 90 -0.52 -3.50 5.65
C LEU A 90 -1.81 -3.30 4.87
N THR A 91 -2.20 -2.04 4.67
CA THR A 91 -3.38 -1.72 3.86
C THR A 91 -2.94 -0.92 2.64
N ILE A 92 -3.37 -1.35 1.46
CA ILE A 92 -3.05 -0.69 0.20
C ILE A 92 -4.36 -0.18 -0.40
N TYR A 93 -4.45 1.13 -0.58
CA TYR A 93 -5.54 1.77 -1.29
C TYR A 93 -5.03 2.17 -2.67
N ILE A 94 -5.73 1.74 -3.71
CA ILE A 94 -5.30 1.94 -5.10
C ILE A 94 -6.37 2.72 -5.85
N SER A 95 -5.97 3.78 -6.53
CA SER A 95 -6.86 4.53 -7.41
C SER A 95 -6.09 4.94 -8.67
N PHE A 96 -6.82 5.36 -9.69
CA PHE A 96 -6.19 5.86 -10.90
C PHE A 96 -5.95 7.36 -10.78
N ASP A 97 -4.86 7.81 -11.38
CA ASP A 97 -4.54 9.23 -11.46
C ASP A 97 -5.28 9.77 -12.68
N ASN A 98 -6.28 10.59 -12.43
CA ASN A 98 -7.18 11.11 -13.46
C ASN A 98 -6.80 12.52 -13.95
N ASN A 99 -5.55 12.87 -13.88
CA ASN A 99 -5.11 14.16 -14.40
C ASN A 99 -4.86 14.13 -15.89
#